data_2337d21344e1404cc3ac3fd5c2403771
#
_entry.id   2337d21344e1404cc3ac3fd5c2403771
#
_cell.length_a   1.000
_cell.length_b   1.000
_cell.length_c   1.000
_cell.angle_alpha   90.00
_cell.angle_beta   90.00
_cell.angle_gamma   90.00
#
_symmetry.space_group_name_H-M   'P 1'
#
loop_
_entity.id
_entity.type
_entity.pdbx_description
1 polymer ?
#
loop_
_entity_poly.entity_id
_entity_poly.type
_entity_poly.pdbx_seq_one_letter_code
_entity_poly.pdbx_strand_id
1 'polypeptide(L)'
;MAMLPPIFAAVVALFSSFSAKPADDANKLLQLFSAGNATEIAGHFSASVQLTTPGKEGVYSKSQAKMILQGFFDAHKPTVVKQMQQGKSENGAHFLVLALQCGTEEYKSTIFYRGNGAKLNIHELKIEK
;
A
#
# COMPACT_ATOMS: atom_id res chain seq x y z
N MET A 1 29.28 41.91 -3.80
CA MET A 1 30.03 40.68 -3.78
C MET A 1 29.31 39.53 -3.10
N ALA A 2 28.56 39.74 -2.08
CA ALA A 2 28.02 38.66 -1.29
C ALA A 2 26.53 38.41 -1.56
N MET A 3 26.14 38.40 -2.82
CA MET A 3 24.74 38.34 -3.15
C MET A 3 24.25 36.99 -3.63
N LEU A 4 25.14 36.07 -3.84
CA LEU A 4 24.79 34.76 -4.42
C LEU A 4 24.13 33.82 -3.43
N PRO A 5 24.48 33.76 -2.16
CA PRO A 5 23.94 32.77 -1.25
C PRO A 5 22.42 32.72 -1.11
N PRO A 6 21.72 33.86 -1.06
CA PRO A 6 20.27 33.81 -0.87
C PRO A 6 19.51 33.15 -2.03
N ILE A 7 20.07 33.25 -3.21
CA ILE A 7 19.42 32.68 -4.41
C ILE A 7 19.46 31.17 -4.38
N PHE A 8 20.55 30.61 -3.91
CA PHE A 8 20.69 29.17 -3.80
C PHE A 8 19.72 28.56 -2.80
N ALA A 9 19.50 29.24 -1.71
CA ALA A 9 18.59 28.76 -0.69
C ALA A 9 17.17 28.65 -1.23
N ALA A 10 16.75 29.60 -2.04
CA ALA A 10 15.41 29.57 -2.61
C ALA A 10 15.22 28.40 -3.58
N VAL A 11 16.22 28.06 -4.36
CA VAL A 11 16.16 26.96 -5.30
C VAL A 11 16.06 25.62 -4.55
N VAL A 12 16.80 25.46 -3.49
CA VAL A 12 16.75 24.25 -2.69
C VAL A 12 15.37 24.06 -2.08
N ALA A 13 14.76 25.14 -1.60
CA ALA A 13 13.43 25.07 -1.03
C ALA A 13 12.38 24.62 -2.04
N LEU A 14 12.51 25.04 -3.28
CA LEU A 14 11.60 24.60 -4.33
C LEU A 14 11.71 23.10 -4.61
N PHE A 15 12.91 22.58 -4.58
CA PHE A 15 13.13 21.17 -4.82
C PHE A 15 12.47 20.30 -3.77
N SER A 16 12.54 20.70 -2.52
CA SER A 16 12.02 19.88 -1.44
C SER A 16 10.51 19.75 -1.45
N SER A 17 9.80 20.59 -2.19
CA SER A 17 8.34 20.51 -2.23
C SER A 17 7.81 19.52 -3.26
N PHE A 18 8.68 18.91 -4.04
CA PHE A 18 8.23 18.02 -5.12
C PHE A 18 8.16 16.55 -4.76
N SER A 19 8.64 16.16 -3.64
CA SER A 19 9.07 14.78 -3.54
C SER A 19 8.10 13.85 -2.87
N ALA A 20 6.84 14.09 -2.67
CA ALA A 20 6.35 13.27 -1.61
C ALA A 20 5.17 12.36 -1.84
N LYS A 21 4.28 12.61 -2.80
CA LYS A 21 2.97 11.97 -2.70
C LYS A 21 2.89 10.48 -3.03
N PRO A 22 3.52 9.96 -4.10
CA PRO A 22 3.43 8.51 -4.36
C PRO A 22 4.14 7.69 -3.31
N ALA A 23 5.23 8.22 -2.75
CA ALA A 23 5.97 7.54 -1.72
C ALA A 23 5.19 7.48 -0.40
N ASP A 24 4.40 8.53 -0.10
CA ASP A 24 3.61 8.57 1.12
C ASP A 24 2.51 7.51 1.12
N ASP A 25 1.85 7.29 -0.02
CA ASP A 25 0.80 6.29 -0.11
C ASP A 25 1.38 4.89 0.03
N ALA A 26 2.51 4.62 -0.62
CA ALA A 26 3.19 3.34 -0.50
C ALA A 26 3.64 3.10 0.95
N ASN A 27 4.20 4.11 1.61
CA ASN A 27 4.62 4.00 3.00
C ASN A 27 3.44 3.77 3.93
N LYS A 28 2.33 4.44 3.67
CA LYS A 28 1.13 4.24 4.46
C LYS A 28 0.64 2.80 4.38
N LEU A 29 0.56 2.26 3.17
CA LEU A 29 0.15 0.87 2.96
C LEU A 29 1.14 -0.10 3.60
N LEU A 30 2.44 0.17 3.46
CA LEU A 30 3.47 -0.64 4.09
C LEU A 30 3.26 -0.71 5.61
N GLN A 31 3.00 0.42 6.24
CA GLN A 31 2.78 0.48 7.68
C GLN A 31 1.51 -0.24 8.10
N LEU A 32 0.44 -0.11 7.34
CA LEU A 32 -0.82 -0.78 7.64
C LEU A 32 -0.67 -2.30 7.55
N PHE A 33 0.05 -2.76 6.54
CA PHE A 33 0.32 -4.20 6.41
C PHE A 33 1.28 -4.70 7.48
N SER A 34 2.27 -3.88 7.84
CA SER A 34 3.21 -4.24 8.91
C SER A 34 2.49 -4.43 10.24
N ALA A 35 1.48 -3.62 10.50
CA ALA A 35 0.68 -3.72 11.72
C ALA A 35 -0.36 -4.83 11.65
N GLY A 36 -0.60 -5.41 10.46
CA GLY A 36 -1.68 -6.36 10.27
C GLY A 36 -3.04 -5.75 10.55
N ASN A 37 -3.22 -4.48 10.19
CA ASN A 37 -4.42 -3.74 10.54
C ASN A 37 -5.47 -3.87 9.43
N ALA A 38 -6.19 -4.97 9.44
CA ALA A 38 -7.20 -5.26 8.42
C ALA A 38 -8.31 -4.23 8.40
N THR A 39 -8.68 -3.68 9.55
CA THR A 39 -9.73 -2.67 9.64
C THR A 39 -9.36 -1.40 8.87
N GLU A 40 -8.15 -0.91 9.07
CA GLU A 40 -7.71 0.29 8.37
C GLU A 40 -7.45 0.05 6.89
N ILE A 41 -6.88 -1.10 6.55
CA ILE A 41 -6.69 -1.47 5.15
C ILE A 41 -8.04 -1.52 4.45
N ALA A 42 -9.03 -2.18 5.07
CA ALA A 42 -10.36 -2.31 4.51
C ALA A 42 -11.08 -0.97 4.40
N GLY A 43 -10.71 0.00 5.22
CA GLY A 43 -11.22 1.36 5.09
C GLY A 43 -10.93 1.97 3.73
N HIS A 44 -9.89 1.49 3.06
CA HIS A 44 -9.52 1.95 1.73
C HIS A 44 -10.04 1.05 0.61
N PHE A 45 -10.77 -0.01 0.92
CA PHE A 45 -11.32 -0.89 -0.11
C PHE A 45 -12.44 -0.21 -0.88
N SER A 46 -12.54 -0.53 -2.17
CA SER A 46 -13.72 -0.21 -2.96
C SER A 46 -14.94 -0.92 -2.40
N ALA A 47 -16.13 -0.48 -2.79
CA ALA A 47 -17.38 -1.14 -2.39
C ALA A 47 -17.36 -2.63 -2.75
N SER A 48 -16.76 -2.95 -3.89
CA SER A 48 -16.43 -4.33 -4.29
C SER A 48 -14.94 -4.39 -4.52
N VAL A 49 -14.28 -5.41 -4.00
CA VAL A 49 -12.84 -5.57 -4.13
C VAL A 49 -12.55 -7.01 -4.56
N GLN A 50 -11.64 -7.14 -5.52
CA GLN A 50 -11.16 -8.46 -5.91
C GLN A 50 -10.07 -8.87 -4.95
N LEU A 51 -10.30 -9.96 -4.24
CA LEU A 51 -9.42 -10.40 -3.16
C LEU A 51 -8.97 -11.82 -3.40
N THR A 52 -7.67 -12.04 -3.29
CA THR A 52 -7.06 -13.36 -3.33
C THR A 52 -6.23 -13.53 -2.07
N THR A 53 -6.54 -14.54 -1.29
CA THR A 53 -5.71 -14.99 -0.17
C THR A 53 -5.53 -16.49 -0.32
N PRO A 54 -4.60 -17.11 0.41
CA PRO A 54 -4.50 -18.57 0.36
C PRO A 54 -5.83 -19.21 0.73
N GLY A 55 -6.39 -19.97 -0.22
CA GLY A 55 -7.65 -20.67 -0.02
C GLY A 55 -8.91 -19.91 -0.38
N LYS A 56 -8.82 -18.62 -0.74
CA LYS A 56 -9.99 -17.84 -1.13
C LYS A 56 -9.67 -16.90 -2.27
N GLU A 57 -10.57 -16.83 -3.23
CA GLU A 57 -10.41 -15.93 -4.36
C GLU A 57 -11.80 -15.53 -4.86
N GLY A 58 -12.02 -14.25 -5.09
CA GLY A 58 -13.28 -13.77 -5.62
C GLY A 58 -13.45 -12.27 -5.45
N VAL A 59 -14.63 -11.82 -5.83
CA VAL A 59 -15.04 -10.42 -5.63
C VAL A 59 -15.91 -10.38 -4.40
N TYR A 60 -15.55 -9.54 -3.46
CA TYR A 60 -16.23 -9.48 -2.17
C TYR A 60 -16.64 -8.05 -1.87
N SER A 61 -17.67 -7.89 -1.06
CA SER A 61 -18.00 -6.59 -0.51
C SER A 61 -16.89 -6.14 0.43
N LYS A 62 -16.83 -4.84 0.68
CA LYS A 62 -15.84 -4.26 1.58
C LYS A 62 -15.83 -4.96 2.94
N SER A 63 -17.00 -5.23 3.51
CA SER A 63 -17.08 -5.86 4.82
C SER A 63 -16.67 -7.33 4.80
N GLN A 64 -17.02 -8.06 3.74
CA GLN A 64 -16.59 -9.45 3.60
C GLN A 64 -15.09 -9.54 3.40
N ALA A 65 -14.54 -8.68 2.54
CA ALA A 65 -13.12 -8.62 2.29
C ALA A 65 -12.33 -8.31 3.56
N LYS A 66 -12.86 -7.41 4.38
CA LYS A 66 -12.25 -7.11 5.68
C LYS A 66 -12.16 -8.35 6.55
N MET A 67 -13.23 -9.13 6.62
CA MET A 67 -13.25 -10.34 7.45
C MET A 67 -12.26 -11.38 6.94
N ILE A 68 -12.17 -11.54 5.63
CA ILE A 68 -11.21 -12.49 5.04
C ILE A 68 -9.78 -12.06 5.33
N LEU A 69 -9.49 -10.78 5.16
CA LEU A 69 -8.16 -10.25 5.42
C LEU A 69 -7.80 -10.36 6.89
N GLN A 70 -8.74 -10.08 7.78
CA GLN A 70 -8.53 -10.22 9.22
C GLN A 70 -8.18 -11.67 9.58
N GLY A 71 -8.91 -12.63 8.98
CA GLY A 71 -8.63 -14.04 9.18
C GLY A 71 -7.23 -14.44 8.73
N PHE A 72 -6.79 -13.88 7.62
CA PHE A 72 -5.42 -14.11 7.15
C PHE A 72 -4.40 -13.59 8.16
N PHE A 73 -4.56 -12.35 8.62
CA PHE A 73 -3.62 -11.77 9.58
C PHE A 73 -3.66 -12.47 10.94
N ASP A 74 -4.82 -12.97 11.35
CA ASP A 74 -4.92 -13.72 12.60
C ASP A 74 -4.14 -15.03 12.52
N ALA A 75 -4.16 -15.68 11.37
CA ALA A 75 -3.45 -16.95 11.16
C ALA A 75 -1.96 -16.74 10.81
N HIS A 76 -1.65 -15.61 10.14
CA HIS A 76 -0.32 -15.35 9.60
C HIS A 76 0.07 -13.90 9.89
N LYS A 77 0.40 -13.63 11.14
CA LYS A 77 0.74 -12.27 11.54
C LYS A 77 2.09 -11.85 10.95
N PRO A 78 2.15 -10.72 10.24
CA PRO A 78 3.42 -10.27 9.67
C PRO A 78 4.39 -9.85 10.77
N THR A 79 5.64 -10.27 10.62
CA THR A 79 6.73 -9.85 11.52
C THR A 79 7.61 -8.81 10.84
N VAL A 80 7.80 -8.93 9.53
CA VAL A 80 8.55 -7.97 8.72
C VAL A 80 7.81 -7.79 7.41
N VAL A 81 7.65 -6.55 6.97
CA VAL A 81 7.06 -6.24 5.67
C VAL A 81 8.04 -5.36 4.91
N LYS A 82 8.33 -5.72 3.67
CA LYS A 82 9.26 -4.97 2.81
C LYS A 82 8.58 -4.61 1.51
N GLN A 83 8.85 -3.40 1.04
CA GLN A 83 8.43 -2.99 -0.28
C GLN A 83 9.37 -3.60 -1.32
N MET A 84 8.79 -4.32 -2.26
CA MET A 84 9.55 -4.98 -3.33
C MET A 84 9.51 -4.18 -4.63
N GLN A 85 8.36 -3.62 -4.95
CA GLN A 85 8.15 -2.98 -6.24
C GLN A 85 6.96 -2.06 -6.17
N GLN A 86 6.97 -0.97 -6.92
CA GLN A 86 5.80 -0.13 -7.10
C GLN A 86 5.82 0.44 -8.50
N GLY A 87 4.65 0.81 -8.99
CA GLY A 87 4.53 1.35 -10.32
C GLY A 87 3.11 1.73 -10.66
N LYS A 88 2.90 1.96 -11.95
CA LYS A 88 1.63 2.38 -12.49
C LYS A 88 1.28 1.46 -13.65
N SER A 89 0.07 0.93 -13.64
CA SER A 89 -0.38 0.07 -14.72
C SER A 89 -0.89 0.90 -15.90
N GLU A 90 -1.14 0.24 -17.03
CA GLU A 90 -1.59 0.92 -18.24
C GLU A 90 -2.90 1.66 -18.06
N ASN A 91 -3.79 1.14 -17.22
CA ASN A 91 -5.09 1.76 -17.00
C ASN A 91 -5.06 2.86 -15.95
N GLY A 92 -3.86 3.29 -15.52
CA GLY A 92 -3.71 4.37 -14.57
C GLY A 92 -3.80 3.97 -13.12
N ALA A 93 -4.00 2.70 -12.81
CA ALA A 93 -3.97 2.24 -11.43
C ALA A 93 -2.53 2.14 -10.94
N HIS A 94 -2.33 2.43 -9.68
CA HIS A 94 -1.05 2.20 -9.03
C HIS A 94 -0.98 0.78 -8.54
N PHE A 95 0.22 0.21 -8.47
CA PHE A 95 0.40 -1.07 -7.83
C PHE A 95 1.59 -1.01 -6.86
N LEU A 96 1.50 -1.82 -5.83
CA LEU A 96 2.52 -1.95 -4.82
C LEU A 96 2.67 -3.42 -4.49
N VAL A 97 3.91 -3.91 -4.50
CA VAL A 97 4.21 -5.29 -4.14
C VAL A 97 4.99 -5.30 -2.85
N LEU A 98 4.47 -6.01 -1.87
CA LEU A 98 5.09 -6.15 -0.56
C LEU A 98 5.46 -7.61 -0.31
N ALA A 99 6.59 -7.83 0.34
CA ALA A 99 6.93 -9.14 0.88
C ALA A 99 6.53 -9.15 2.34
N LEU A 100 5.71 -10.12 2.73
CA LEU A 100 5.24 -10.29 4.09
C LEU A 100 5.95 -11.49 4.70
N GLN A 101 6.81 -11.25 5.68
CA GLN A 101 7.41 -12.33 6.45
C GLN A 101 6.49 -12.61 7.62
N CYS A 102 5.91 -13.80 7.66
CA CYS A 102 4.95 -14.19 8.69
C CYS A 102 5.50 -15.42 9.39
N GLY A 103 6.31 -15.20 10.44
CA GLY A 103 7.02 -16.29 11.09
C GLY A 103 8.05 -16.88 10.14
N THR A 104 7.93 -18.16 9.83
CA THR A 104 8.83 -18.85 8.91
C THR A 104 8.32 -18.84 7.46
N GLU A 105 7.13 -18.32 7.24
CA GLU A 105 6.53 -18.30 5.91
C GLU A 105 6.62 -16.92 5.31
N GLU A 106 6.77 -16.87 3.99
CA GLU A 106 6.82 -15.62 3.26
C GLU A 106 5.70 -15.57 2.25
N TYR A 107 4.99 -14.45 2.21
CA TYR A 107 3.92 -14.20 1.27
C TYR A 107 4.23 -12.95 0.46
N LYS A 108 3.68 -12.88 -0.73
CA LYS A 108 3.76 -11.69 -1.57
C LYS A 108 2.39 -11.07 -1.63
N SER A 109 2.30 -9.78 -1.33
CA SER A 109 1.06 -9.03 -1.41
C SER A 109 1.16 -8.03 -2.55
N THR A 110 0.21 -8.09 -3.48
CA THR A 110 0.11 -7.14 -4.57
C THR A 110 -1.15 -6.33 -4.39
N ILE A 111 -1.00 -5.01 -4.33
CA ILE A 111 -2.09 -4.08 -4.06
C ILE A 111 -2.28 -3.20 -5.28
N PHE A 112 -3.48 -3.20 -5.85
CA PHE A 112 -3.83 -2.29 -6.93
C PHE A 112 -4.79 -1.24 -6.38
N TYR A 113 -4.43 0.03 -6.54
CA TYR A 113 -5.20 1.11 -5.95
C TYR A 113 -5.22 2.33 -6.84
N ARG A 114 -6.18 3.21 -6.61
CA ARG A 114 -6.32 4.50 -7.29
C ARG A 114 -6.46 5.59 -6.25
N GLY A 115 -6.34 6.84 -6.68
CA GLY A 115 -6.43 7.97 -5.77
C GLY A 115 -5.19 8.12 -4.92
N ASN A 116 -5.27 9.02 -3.97
CA ASN A 116 -4.16 9.26 -3.06
C ASN A 116 -4.68 9.84 -1.75
N GLY A 117 -3.86 9.73 -0.71
CA GLY A 117 -4.20 10.27 0.60
C GLY A 117 -5.52 9.73 1.13
N ALA A 118 -6.43 10.61 1.48
CA ALA A 118 -7.74 10.23 1.98
C ALA A 118 -8.63 9.58 0.94
N LYS A 119 -8.29 9.74 -0.35
CA LYS A 119 -9.05 9.16 -1.44
C LYS A 119 -8.44 7.90 -2.00
N LEU A 120 -7.45 7.36 -1.34
CA LEU A 120 -6.83 6.11 -1.73
C LEU A 120 -7.89 5.00 -1.70
N ASN A 121 -7.99 4.27 -2.80
CA ASN A 121 -9.04 3.28 -3.01
C ASN A 121 -8.44 2.01 -3.59
N ILE A 122 -8.50 0.94 -2.82
CA ILE A 122 -7.95 -0.36 -3.21
C ILE A 122 -9.05 -1.15 -3.90
N HIS A 123 -8.82 -1.53 -5.15
CA HIS A 123 -9.82 -2.30 -5.91
C HIS A 123 -9.40 -3.76 -6.12
N GLU A 124 -8.13 -4.08 -5.86
CA GLU A 124 -7.68 -5.47 -5.94
C GLU A 124 -6.53 -5.70 -4.97
N LEU A 125 -6.59 -6.80 -4.27
CA LEU A 125 -5.54 -7.22 -3.32
C LEU A 125 -5.30 -8.70 -3.50
N LYS A 126 -4.05 -9.08 -3.73
CA LYS A 126 -3.63 -10.48 -3.83
C LYS A 126 -2.58 -10.77 -2.77
N ILE A 127 -2.79 -11.82 -2.00
CA ILE A 127 -1.79 -12.32 -1.07
C ILE A 127 -1.52 -13.77 -1.44
N GLU A 128 -0.29 -14.05 -1.85
CA GLU A 128 0.10 -15.35 -2.38
C GLU A 128 1.44 -15.79 -1.78
N LYS A 129 1.65 -17.08 -1.75
CA LYS A 129 2.90 -17.64 -1.28
C LYS A 129 3.99 -17.62 -2.33
#